data_2190fb6084398bcf7743cab899fa6d60
#
_entry.id   2190fb6084398bcf7743cab899fa6d60
#
_cell.length_a   1.000
_cell.length_b   1.000
_cell.length_c   1.000
_cell.angle_alpha   90.00
_cell.angle_beta   90.00
_cell.angle_gamma   90.00
#
_symmetry.space_group_name_H-M   'P 1'
#
loop_
_entity.id
_entity.type
_entity.pdbx_description
1 polymer ?
#
loop_
_entity_poly.entity_id
_entity_poly.type
_entity_poly.pdbx_seq_one_letter_code
_entity_poly.pdbx_strand_id
1 'polypeptide(L)'
;NQRAIKLRSEGQNICHLGFGESPFPVPEPMQIALRENAHRKQYISGYGLPELRKAVAGLFNNKFGYNYSFENIFIGPGSKELIFQLVYLLEGPLMVPAPSWVSYGPQAKIRSKTFITIPTDRKNCYRLQAEELEKTCTRQKSPQKLLILNNPNNPTGSVHSPDELQDLAEVCRKHGVIVISDEIYALTNFGDQPFSGIANFFAEGTITTSGISKAYSAGGWRLGFAMIPNE
;
A
#
# COMPACT_ATOMS: atom_id res chain seq x y z
N ASN A 1 10.07 17.16 -13.08
CA ASN A 1 9.19 18.16 -12.44
C ASN A 1 9.64 19.60 -12.63
N GLN A 2 10.83 19.98 -12.17
CA GLN A 2 11.33 21.37 -12.28
C GLN A 2 11.26 21.89 -13.71
N ARG A 3 11.62 21.08 -14.72
CA ARG A 3 11.52 21.46 -16.14
C ARG A 3 10.07 21.72 -16.56
N ALA A 4 9.11 20.89 -16.15
CA ALA A 4 7.70 21.07 -16.48
C ALA A 4 7.12 22.35 -15.83
N ILE A 5 7.48 22.61 -14.57
CA ILE A 5 7.10 23.84 -13.86
C ILE A 5 7.66 25.06 -14.58
N LYS A 6 8.95 25.04 -14.96
CA LYS A 6 9.60 26.13 -15.70
C LYS A 6 8.88 26.38 -17.03
N LEU A 7 8.66 25.36 -17.84
CA LEU A 7 8.00 25.48 -19.14
C LEU A 7 6.57 26.05 -19.01
N ARG A 8 5.83 25.62 -17.98
CA ARG A 8 4.51 26.21 -17.68
C ARG A 8 4.59 27.70 -17.30
N SER A 9 5.58 28.08 -16.49
CA SER A 9 5.80 29.51 -16.14
C SER A 9 6.20 30.35 -17.34
N GLU A 10 6.74 29.75 -18.39
CA GLU A 10 7.06 30.36 -19.68
C GLU A 10 5.85 30.39 -20.66
N GLY A 11 4.65 30.01 -20.18
CA GLY A 11 3.40 29.99 -20.95
C GLY A 11 3.19 28.78 -21.86
N GLN A 12 4.05 27.77 -21.76
CA GLN A 12 3.88 26.54 -22.57
C GLN A 12 2.78 25.64 -22.00
N ASN A 13 1.93 25.12 -22.88
CA ASN A 13 0.93 24.13 -22.50
C ASN A 13 1.58 22.75 -22.35
N ILE A 14 1.83 22.33 -21.12
CA ILE A 14 2.49 21.06 -20.79
C ILE A 14 1.46 20.07 -20.24
N CYS A 15 1.26 18.96 -20.94
CA CYS A 15 0.56 17.79 -20.43
C CYS A 15 1.52 17.03 -19.51
N HIS A 16 1.35 17.18 -18.19
CA HIS A 16 2.25 16.60 -17.20
C HIS A 16 1.74 15.24 -16.71
N LEU A 17 2.36 14.16 -17.18
CA LEU A 17 2.03 12.79 -16.80
C LEU A 17 3.02 12.18 -15.78
N GLY A 18 3.87 13.01 -15.17
CA GLY A 18 4.93 12.54 -14.26
C GLY A 18 4.49 12.25 -12.83
N PHE A 19 3.29 12.71 -12.42
CA PHE A 19 2.67 12.40 -11.13
C PHE A 19 1.29 11.79 -11.33
N GLY A 20 1.04 10.69 -10.62
CA GLY A 20 -0.30 10.11 -10.52
C GLY A 20 -1.14 10.88 -9.50
N GLU A 21 -1.50 12.11 -9.81
CA GLU A 21 -2.39 12.94 -9.00
C GLU A 21 -3.78 12.96 -9.63
N SER A 22 -4.80 12.87 -8.78
CA SER A 22 -6.19 13.01 -9.22
C SER A 22 -6.44 14.45 -9.72
N PRO A 23 -7.16 14.63 -10.83
CA PRO A 23 -7.56 15.97 -11.31
C PRO A 23 -8.71 16.58 -10.49
N PHE A 24 -9.36 15.78 -9.65
CA PHE A 24 -10.49 16.22 -8.83
C PHE A 24 -10.01 16.93 -7.55
N PRO A 25 -10.79 17.88 -7.02
CA PRO A 25 -10.47 18.50 -5.73
C PRO A 25 -10.63 17.47 -4.58
N VAL A 26 -10.00 17.78 -3.44
CA VAL A 26 -10.30 17.06 -2.19
C VAL A 26 -11.78 17.22 -1.86
N PRO A 27 -12.51 16.19 -1.44
CA PRO A 27 -13.93 16.28 -1.09
C PRO A 27 -14.21 17.39 -0.09
N GLU A 28 -15.28 18.15 -0.33
CA GLU A 28 -15.61 19.33 0.48
C GLU A 28 -15.76 19.03 1.98
N PRO A 29 -16.40 17.93 2.43
CA PRO A 29 -16.49 17.62 3.86
C PRO A 29 -15.12 17.49 4.53
N MET A 30 -14.11 16.96 3.82
CA MET A 30 -12.76 16.84 4.33
C MET A 30 -12.07 18.22 4.44
N GLN A 31 -12.31 19.12 3.47
CA GLN A 31 -11.79 20.48 3.50
C GLN A 31 -12.40 21.28 4.66
N ILE A 32 -13.71 21.12 4.91
CA ILE A 32 -14.41 21.74 6.04
C ILE A 32 -13.82 21.24 7.35
N ALA A 33 -13.73 19.92 7.53
CA ALA A 33 -13.17 19.32 8.73
C ALA A 33 -11.74 19.81 9.03
N LEU A 34 -10.88 19.96 8.00
CA LEU A 34 -9.55 20.50 8.16
C LEU A 34 -9.56 21.95 8.64
N ARG A 35 -10.39 22.81 8.03
CA ARG A 35 -10.52 24.23 8.43
C ARG A 35 -11.00 24.37 9.86
N GLU A 36 -12.04 23.61 10.24
CA GLU A 36 -12.63 23.67 11.58
C GLU A 36 -11.70 23.15 12.67
N ASN A 37 -10.76 22.27 12.35
CA ASN A 37 -9.84 21.66 13.31
C ASN A 37 -8.40 22.20 13.24
N ALA A 38 -8.10 23.15 12.35
CA ALA A 38 -6.77 23.70 12.17
C ALA A 38 -6.19 24.37 13.45
N HIS A 39 -7.06 24.79 14.36
CA HIS A 39 -6.66 25.40 15.65
C HIS A 39 -6.18 24.38 16.69
N ARG A 40 -6.40 23.09 16.48
CA ARG A 40 -5.99 22.04 17.43
C ARG A 40 -4.48 21.87 17.40
N LYS A 41 -3.84 22.06 18.55
CA LYS A 41 -2.37 22.06 18.68
C LYS A 41 -1.82 20.97 19.65
N GLN A 42 -2.71 20.20 20.25
CA GLN A 42 -2.33 19.22 21.27
C GLN A 42 -1.64 18.00 20.62
N TYR A 43 -0.64 17.47 21.30
CA TYR A 43 -0.12 16.15 20.96
C TYR A 43 -1.19 15.08 21.21
N ILE A 44 -1.23 14.11 20.31
CA ILE A 44 -2.09 12.94 20.42
C ILE A 44 -1.24 11.69 20.57
N SER A 45 -1.88 10.54 20.82
CA SER A 45 -1.20 9.24 20.85
C SER A 45 -0.37 9.01 19.58
N GLY A 46 0.79 8.39 19.69
CA GLY A 46 1.62 7.97 18.55
C GLY A 46 0.92 7.01 17.60
N TYR A 47 -0.12 6.33 18.05
CA TYR A 47 -0.96 5.48 17.18
C TYR A 47 -1.93 6.27 16.30
N GLY A 48 -2.15 7.55 16.60
CA GLY A 48 -3.13 8.39 15.93
C GLY A 48 -4.43 8.59 16.73
N LEU A 49 -5.29 9.46 16.23
CA LEU A 49 -6.57 9.83 16.84
C LEU A 49 -7.51 8.62 16.91
N PRO A 50 -8.04 8.24 18.10
CA PRO A 50 -8.88 7.05 18.24
C PRO A 50 -10.10 7.03 17.32
N GLU A 51 -10.74 8.18 17.12
CA GLU A 51 -11.93 8.30 16.24
C GLU A 51 -11.55 8.02 14.78
N LEU A 52 -10.40 8.49 14.31
CA LEU A 52 -9.90 8.20 12.97
C LEU A 52 -9.57 6.72 12.82
N ARG A 53 -8.92 6.12 13.83
CA ARG A 53 -8.58 4.69 13.83
C ARG A 53 -9.85 3.83 13.76
N LYS A 54 -10.90 4.17 14.53
CA LYS A 54 -12.22 3.51 14.45
C LYS A 54 -12.86 3.66 13.08
N ALA A 55 -12.79 4.86 12.48
CA ALA A 55 -13.34 5.11 11.16
C ALA A 55 -12.61 4.30 10.06
N VAL A 56 -11.28 4.19 10.14
CA VAL A 56 -10.49 3.38 9.20
C VAL A 56 -10.84 1.90 9.34
N ALA A 57 -10.86 1.35 10.56
CA ALA A 57 -11.24 -0.04 10.80
C ALA A 57 -12.66 -0.33 10.26
N GLY A 58 -13.64 0.51 10.61
CA GLY A 58 -15.01 0.38 10.14
C GLY A 58 -15.14 0.42 8.62
N LEU A 59 -14.43 1.34 7.96
CA LEU A 59 -14.44 1.45 6.49
C LEU A 59 -13.93 0.18 5.82
N PHE A 60 -12.77 -0.32 6.24
CA PHE A 60 -12.13 -1.47 5.60
C PHE A 60 -12.87 -2.78 5.93
N ASN A 61 -13.34 -2.96 7.17
CA ASN A 61 -14.16 -4.11 7.54
C ASN A 61 -15.46 -4.16 6.73
N ASN A 62 -16.19 -3.05 6.66
CA ASN A 62 -17.48 -3.01 5.94
C ASN A 62 -17.30 -3.14 4.42
N LYS A 63 -16.24 -2.59 3.86
CA LYS A 63 -16.08 -2.52 2.41
C LYS A 63 -15.36 -3.73 1.83
N PHE A 64 -14.41 -4.32 2.58
CA PHE A 64 -13.53 -5.36 2.08
C PHE A 64 -13.58 -6.67 2.89
N GLY A 65 -14.45 -6.74 3.90
CA GLY A 65 -14.62 -7.94 4.71
C GLY A 65 -13.47 -8.24 5.66
N TYR A 66 -12.66 -7.22 5.99
CA TYR A 66 -11.61 -7.38 6.99
C TYR A 66 -12.21 -7.48 8.41
N ASN A 67 -11.39 -7.91 9.36
CA ASN A 67 -11.78 -8.03 10.76
C ASN A 67 -10.73 -7.36 11.68
N TYR A 68 -10.54 -6.06 11.49
CA TYR A 68 -9.63 -5.26 12.32
C TYR A 68 -10.41 -4.51 13.41
N SER A 69 -9.88 -4.51 14.62
CA SER A 69 -10.26 -3.53 15.65
C SER A 69 -9.55 -2.19 15.41
N PHE A 70 -9.98 -1.14 16.08
CA PHE A 70 -9.28 0.14 16.00
C PHE A 70 -7.85 0.07 16.59
N GLU A 71 -7.60 -0.91 17.46
CA GLU A 71 -6.29 -1.15 18.07
C GLU A 71 -5.24 -1.61 17.07
N ASN A 72 -5.69 -2.26 15.99
CA ASN A 72 -4.84 -2.68 14.87
C ASN A 72 -4.40 -1.53 13.96
N ILE A 73 -4.98 -0.33 14.11
CA ILE A 73 -4.78 0.78 13.18
C ILE A 73 -3.69 1.73 13.69
N PHE A 74 -2.72 2.01 12.83
CA PHE A 74 -1.64 2.99 13.03
C PHE A 74 -1.75 4.08 11.99
N ILE A 75 -1.76 5.34 12.41
CA ILE A 75 -1.81 6.50 11.52
C ILE A 75 -0.40 7.03 11.31
N GLY A 76 -0.06 7.38 10.06
CA GLY A 76 1.25 7.91 9.72
C GLY A 76 1.21 8.92 8.56
N PRO A 77 2.35 9.53 8.22
CA PRO A 77 2.44 10.60 7.23
C PRO A 77 2.40 10.09 5.77
N GLY A 78 1.42 9.25 5.47
CA GLY A 78 1.18 8.60 4.18
C GLY A 78 1.72 7.16 4.14
N SER A 79 1.08 6.30 3.32
CA SER A 79 1.46 4.88 3.20
C SER A 79 2.91 4.67 2.78
N LYS A 80 3.48 5.58 1.97
CA LYS A 80 4.89 5.53 1.56
C LYS A 80 5.86 5.49 2.74
N GLU A 81 5.62 6.33 3.75
CA GLU A 81 6.44 6.41 4.95
C GLU A 81 6.24 5.15 5.81
N LEU A 82 5.00 4.72 5.98
CA LEU A 82 4.68 3.50 6.72
C LEU A 82 5.34 2.26 6.10
N ILE A 83 5.29 2.12 4.76
CA ILE A 83 5.98 1.03 4.05
C ILE A 83 7.49 1.13 4.28
N PHE A 84 8.08 2.33 4.23
CA PHE A 84 9.50 2.51 4.52
C PHE A 84 9.87 2.06 5.94
N GLN A 85 9.06 2.44 6.93
CA GLN A 85 9.27 2.02 8.33
C GLN A 85 9.18 0.51 8.48
N LEU A 86 8.21 -0.14 7.84
CA LEU A 86 8.08 -1.60 7.86
C LEU A 86 9.28 -2.28 7.20
N VAL A 87 9.72 -1.80 6.03
CA VAL A 87 10.92 -2.31 5.35
C VAL A 87 12.17 -2.08 6.20
N TYR A 88 12.23 -1.00 6.96
CA TYR A 88 13.35 -0.69 7.84
C TYR A 88 13.39 -1.58 9.08
N LEU A 89 12.25 -1.82 9.73
CA LEU A 89 12.15 -2.52 11.02
C LEU A 89 12.18 -4.05 10.87
N LEU A 90 11.48 -4.58 9.85
CA LEU A 90 11.37 -6.03 9.67
C LEU A 90 12.64 -6.59 9.03
N GLU A 91 13.03 -7.79 9.42
CA GLU A 91 14.23 -8.44 8.91
C GLU A 91 13.97 -9.27 7.62
N GLY A 92 15.04 -9.77 7.00
CA GLY A 92 14.98 -10.62 5.82
C GLY A 92 15.01 -9.88 4.47
N PRO A 93 15.13 -10.61 3.36
CA PRO A 93 15.11 -10.06 2.02
C PRO A 93 13.75 -9.50 1.67
N LEU A 94 13.73 -8.42 0.89
CA LEU A 94 12.51 -7.83 0.35
C LEU A 94 12.25 -8.36 -1.06
N MET A 95 11.17 -9.07 -1.23
CA MET A 95 10.68 -9.61 -2.50
C MET A 95 9.59 -8.68 -3.05
N VAL A 96 9.67 -8.34 -4.34
CA VAL A 96 8.70 -7.46 -5.00
C VAL A 96 8.41 -7.96 -6.42
N PRO A 97 7.13 -8.15 -6.80
CA PRO A 97 6.78 -8.47 -8.19
C PRO A 97 7.19 -7.33 -9.14
N ALA A 98 7.62 -7.65 -10.35
CA ALA A 98 7.97 -6.65 -11.36
C ALA A 98 7.06 -6.76 -12.58
N PRO A 99 6.57 -5.60 -13.11
CA PRO A 99 6.90 -4.23 -12.70
C PRO A 99 6.24 -3.79 -11.41
N SER A 100 6.89 -2.86 -10.69
CA SER A 100 6.40 -2.34 -9.41
C SER A 100 6.65 -0.85 -9.25
N TRP A 101 6.07 -0.26 -8.21
CA TRP A 101 6.31 1.14 -7.91
C TRP A 101 7.79 1.41 -7.59
N VAL A 102 8.31 2.45 -8.20
CA VAL A 102 9.73 2.80 -8.22
C VAL A 102 10.36 3.06 -6.84
N SER A 103 9.56 3.28 -5.80
CA SER A 103 10.08 3.62 -4.47
C SER A 103 10.49 2.41 -3.63
N TYR A 104 10.01 1.21 -3.90
CA TYR A 104 10.31 0.03 -3.07
C TYR A 104 11.80 -0.35 -3.09
N GLY A 105 12.42 -0.37 -4.27
CA GLY A 105 13.85 -0.67 -4.40
C GLY A 105 14.75 0.33 -3.65
N PRO A 106 14.61 1.65 -3.83
CA PRO A 106 15.33 2.65 -3.05
C PRO A 106 15.14 2.50 -1.53
N GLN A 107 13.94 2.19 -1.05
CA GLN A 107 13.68 1.96 0.38
C GLN A 107 14.49 0.76 0.91
N ALA A 108 14.50 -0.35 0.18
CA ALA A 108 15.32 -1.52 0.51
C ALA A 108 16.81 -1.16 0.55
N LYS A 109 17.28 -0.37 -0.42
CA LYS A 109 18.69 0.05 -0.52
C LYS A 109 19.14 0.90 0.68
N ILE A 110 18.29 1.80 1.18
CA ILE A 110 18.61 2.63 2.36
C ILE A 110 18.91 1.75 3.58
N ARG A 111 18.20 0.64 3.76
CA ARG A 111 18.42 -0.34 4.84
C ARG A 111 19.50 -1.38 4.49
N SER A 112 20.15 -1.28 3.33
CA SER A 112 21.07 -2.32 2.81
C SER A 112 20.45 -3.72 2.75
N LYS A 113 19.13 -3.77 2.53
CA LYS A 113 18.35 -5.00 2.47
C LYS A 113 18.52 -5.66 1.10
N THR A 114 18.64 -6.98 1.07
CA THR A 114 18.60 -7.74 -0.18
C THR A 114 17.25 -7.50 -0.87
N PHE A 115 17.28 -6.95 -2.09
CA PHE A 115 16.10 -6.67 -2.89
C PHE A 115 15.97 -7.72 -4.00
N ILE A 116 14.87 -8.44 -4.03
CA ILE A 116 14.61 -9.54 -4.95
C ILE A 116 13.41 -9.19 -5.80
N THR A 117 13.61 -9.12 -7.10
CA THR A 117 12.55 -8.94 -8.06
C THR A 117 11.96 -10.29 -8.46
N ILE A 118 10.65 -10.48 -8.29
CA ILE A 118 9.94 -11.67 -8.75
C ILE A 118 9.41 -11.38 -10.17
N PRO A 119 9.76 -12.19 -11.16
CA PRO A 119 9.28 -11.98 -12.52
C PRO A 119 7.77 -12.19 -12.60
N THR A 120 7.10 -11.35 -13.37
CA THR A 120 5.72 -11.53 -13.80
C THR A 120 5.64 -11.36 -15.31
N ASP A 121 4.57 -11.80 -15.93
CA ASP A 121 4.45 -11.73 -17.38
C ASP A 121 3.13 -11.10 -17.87
N ARG A 122 3.10 -10.72 -19.14
CA ARG A 122 1.94 -10.10 -19.78
C ARG A 122 0.76 -11.07 -19.90
N LYS A 123 1.00 -12.38 -20.01
CA LYS A 123 -0.07 -13.38 -20.17
C LYS A 123 -0.96 -13.41 -18.94
N ASN A 124 -0.37 -13.21 -17.75
CA ASN A 124 -1.07 -13.14 -16.49
C ASN A 124 -1.35 -11.67 -16.06
N CYS A 125 -1.38 -10.74 -17.02
CA CYS A 125 -1.59 -9.31 -16.74
C CYS A 125 -0.63 -8.77 -15.67
N TYR A 126 0.60 -9.28 -15.63
CA TYR A 126 1.62 -8.94 -14.64
C TYR A 126 1.19 -9.20 -13.18
N ARG A 127 0.26 -10.11 -12.93
CA ARG A 127 -0.07 -10.58 -11.59
C ARG A 127 0.97 -11.61 -11.13
N LEU A 128 1.36 -11.51 -9.86
CA LEU A 128 2.24 -12.48 -9.23
C LEU A 128 1.55 -13.85 -9.20
N GLN A 129 2.24 -14.87 -9.66
CA GLN A 129 1.77 -16.26 -9.60
C GLN A 129 2.37 -16.98 -8.41
N ALA A 130 1.61 -17.87 -7.78
CA ALA A 130 2.03 -18.61 -6.59
C ALA A 130 3.28 -19.45 -6.87
N GLU A 131 3.42 -20.05 -8.07
CA GLU A 131 4.58 -20.84 -8.45
C GLU A 131 5.87 -20.01 -8.51
N GLU A 132 5.80 -18.75 -8.97
CA GLU A 132 6.97 -17.87 -9.04
C GLU A 132 7.35 -17.38 -7.63
N LEU A 133 6.38 -17.14 -6.75
CA LEU A 133 6.62 -16.84 -5.35
C LEU A 133 7.27 -18.04 -4.63
N GLU A 134 6.73 -19.24 -4.81
CA GLU A 134 7.26 -20.51 -4.25
C GLU A 134 8.72 -20.72 -4.66
N LYS A 135 9.03 -20.63 -5.96
CA LYS A 135 10.41 -20.74 -6.48
C LYS A 135 11.34 -19.71 -5.85
N THR A 136 10.84 -18.48 -5.69
CA THR A 136 11.63 -17.39 -5.11
C THR A 136 11.89 -17.65 -3.63
N CYS A 137 10.88 -18.02 -2.86
CA CYS A 137 10.99 -18.34 -1.44
C CYS A 137 11.94 -19.50 -1.17
N THR A 138 11.87 -20.56 -1.98
CA THR A 138 12.73 -21.75 -1.85
C THR A 138 14.21 -21.43 -2.01
N ARG A 139 14.54 -20.44 -2.83
CA ARG A 139 15.94 -19.98 -3.02
C ARG A 139 16.47 -19.13 -1.86
N GLN A 140 15.60 -18.66 -0.97
CA GLN A 140 15.98 -17.78 0.14
C GLN A 140 16.11 -18.58 1.44
N LYS A 141 17.33 -18.59 1.98
CA LYS A 141 17.64 -19.30 3.24
C LYS A 141 17.25 -18.51 4.50
N SER A 142 16.91 -17.22 4.36
CA SER A 142 16.51 -16.40 5.50
C SER A 142 15.27 -16.99 6.17
N PRO A 143 15.22 -17.09 7.50
CA PRO A 143 14.04 -17.56 8.21
C PRO A 143 12.83 -16.60 8.03
N GLN A 144 13.08 -15.30 7.99
CA GLN A 144 12.08 -14.29 7.70
C GLN A 144 12.27 -13.75 6.29
N LYS A 145 11.18 -13.51 5.59
CA LYS A 145 11.12 -12.96 4.24
C LYS A 145 10.01 -11.93 4.18
N LEU A 146 10.20 -10.88 3.39
CA LEU A 146 9.20 -9.84 3.19
C LEU A 146 8.72 -9.86 1.75
N LEU A 147 7.42 -9.74 1.55
CA LEU A 147 6.81 -9.51 0.24
C LEU A 147 6.06 -8.18 0.27
N ILE A 148 6.36 -7.26 -0.64
CA ILE A 148 5.43 -6.17 -0.93
C ILE A 148 4.51 -6.62 -2.06
N LEU A 149 3.21 -6.67 -1.77
CA LEU A 149 2.16 -6.92 -2.76
C LEU A 149 1.32 -5.65 -2.91
N ASN A 150 1.50 -4.94 -4.03
CA ASN A 150 0.68 -3.78 -4.35
C ASN A 150 -0.54 -4.22 -5.15
N ASN A 151 -1.71 -4.17 -4.55
CA ASN A 151 -2.96 -4.61 -5.14
C ASN A 151 -4.09 -3.61 -4.83
N PRO A 152 -4.68 -2.98 -5.82
CA PRO A 152 -4.36 -2.92 -7.25
C PRO A 152 -2.95 -2.40 -7.52
N ASN A 153 -2.28 -2.91 -8.57
CA ASN A 153 -0.85 -2.66 -8.81
C ASN A 153 -0.58 -1.36 -9.56
N ASN A 154 0.44 -0.66 -9.14
CA ASN A 154 1.10 0.41 -9.88
C ASN A 154 2.47 -0.11 -10.38
N PRO A 155 2.74 -0.17 -11.71
CA PRO A 155 2.09 0.62 -12.78
C PRO A 155 1.05 -0.13 -13.64
N THR A 156 0.79 -1.42 -13.43
CA THR A 156 0.05 -2.24 -14.39
C THR A 156 -1.47 -2.07 -14.34
N GLY A 157 -2.01 -1.60 -13.20
CA GLY A 157 -3.44 -1.55 -12.94
C GLY A 157 -4.08 -2.91 -12.69
N SER A 158 -3.29 -3.99 -12.67
CA SER A 158 -3.79 -5.33 -12.43
C SER A 158 -4.30 -5.52 -11.00
N VAL A 159 -5.31 -6.36 -10.86
CA VAL A 159 -5.92 -6.73 -9.59
C VAL A 159 -5.95 -8.26 -9.52
N HIS A 160 -5.49 -8.83 -8.40
CA HIS A 160 -5.56 -10.27 -8.16
C HIS A 160 -6.99 -10.70 -7.85
N SER A 161 -7.38 -11.88 -8.33
CA SER A 161 -8.63 -12.53 -7.93
C SER A 161 -8.52 -13.08 -6.50
N PRO A 162 -9.66 -13.37 -5.84
CA PRO A 162 -9.67 -14.05 -4.55
C PRO A 162 -8.90 -15.38 -4.56
N ASP A 163 -9.06 -16.20 -5.59
CA ASP A 163 -8.37 -17.49 -5.71
C ASP A 163 -6.84 -17.30 -5.83
N GLU A 164 -6.39 -16.36 -6.66
CA GLU A 164 -4.96 -16.03 -6.77
C GLU A 164 -4.39 -15.53 -5.44
N LEU A 165 -5.16 -14.75 -4.67
CA LEU A 165 -4.73 -14.27 -3.36
C LEU A 165 -4.67 -15.41 -2.33
N GLN A 166 -5.58 -16.36 -2.40
CA GLN A 166 -5.56 -17.56 -1.56
C GLN A 166 -4.32 -18.40 -1.84
N ASP A 167 -4.02 -18.68 -3.10
CA ASP A 167 -2.82 -19.43 -3.49
C ASP A 167 -1.54 -18.73 -3.02
N LEU A 168 -1.45 -17.42 -3.17
CA LEU A 168 -0.33 -16.63 -2.65
C LEU A 168 -0.23 -16.70 -1.11
N ALA A 169 -1.36 -16.65 -0.42
CA ALA A 169 -1.43 -16.74 1.04
C ALA A 169 -0.90 -18.09 1.55
N GLU A 170 -1.21 -19.18 0.87
CA GLU A 170 -0.71 -20.52 1.20
C GLU A 170 0.81 -20.60 1.07
N VAL A 171 1.37 -20.06 -0.01
CA VAL A 171 2.83 -19.97 -0.18
C VAL A 171 3.46 -19.11 0.91
N CYS A 172 2.88 -17.94 1.19
CA CYS A 172 3.39 -17.05 2.25
C CYS A 172 3.41 -17.75 3.62
N ARG A 173 2.32 -18.43 3.98
CA ARG A 173 2.21 -19.16 5.23
C ARG A 173 3.25 -20.29 5.33
N LYS A 174 3.39 -21.09 4.26
CA LYS A 174 4.37 -22.17 4.17
C LYS A 174 5.80 -21.72 4.38
N HIS A 175 6.17 -20.55 3.86
CA HIS A 175 7.54 -20.05 3.86
C HIS A 175 7.84 -18.98 4.91
N GLY A 176 6.92 -18.68 5.82
CA GLY A 176 7.10 -17.66 6.85
C GLY A 176 7.32 -16.26 6.26
N VAL A 177 6.56 -15.92 5.21
CA VAL A 177 6.64 -14.61 4.56
C VAL A 177 5.73 -13.63 5.29
N ILE A 178 6.26 -12.47 5.66
CA ILE A 178 5.44 -11.32 6.09
C ILE A 178 5.08 -10.52 4.84
N VAL A 179 3.79 -10.32 4.63
CA VAL A 179 3.27 -9.54 3.51
C VAL A 179 3.01 -8.11 3.93
N ILE A 180 3.59 -7.15 3.20
CA ILE A 180 3.21 -5.75 3.23
C ILE A 180 2.26 -5.54 2.05
N SER A 181 0.96 -5.53 2.32
CA SER A 181 -0.09 -5.31 1.32
C SER A 181 -0.28 -3.80 1.11
N ASP A 182 0.26 -3.26 0.01
CA ASP A 182 0.04 -1.86 -0.35
C ASP A 182 -1.26 -1.72 -1.13
N GLU A 183 -2.31 -1.31 -0.42
CA GLU A 183 -3.68 -1.19 -0.92
C GLU A 183 -4.12 0.26 -1.13
N ILE A 184 -3.18 1.13 -1.47
CA ILE A 184 -3.48 2.56 -1.67
C ILE A 184 -4.52 2.80 -2.77
N TYR A 185 -4.73 1.83 -3.67
CA TYR A 185 -5.71 1.88 -4.76
C TYR A 185 -6.97 1.04 -4.51
N ALA A 186 -7.13 0.38 -3.37
CA ALA A 186 -8.28 -0.48 -3.08
C ALA A 186 -9.63 0.22 -3.27
N LEU A 187 -9.73 1.50 -2.86
CA LEU A 187 -10.93 2.32 -3.02
C LEU A 187 -11.15 2.87 -4.44
N THR A 188 -10.21 2.63 -5.37
CA THR A 188 -10.29 3.05 -6.78
C THR A 188 -10.35 1.86 -7.73
N ASN A 189 -10.83 0.72 -7.25
CA ASN A 189 -11.10 -0.44 -8.10
C ASN A 189 -12.40 -0.19 -8.90
N PHE A 190 -12.30 -0.27 -10.22
CA PHE A 190 -13.40 -0.05 -11.16
C PHE A 190 -13.85 -1.34 -11.87
N GLY A 191 -13.31 -2.49 -11.47
CA GLY A 191 -13.73 -3.79 -11.99
C GLY A 191 -15.11 -4.21 -11.50
N ASP A 192 -15.72 -5.17 -12.18
CA ASP A 192 -17.06 -5.71 -11.87
C ASP A 192 -17.05 -6.51 -10.55
N GLN A 193 -15.88 -7.03 -10.16
CA GLN A 193 -15.73 -7.78 -8.92
C GLN A 193 -15.32 -6.87 -7.76
N PRO A 194 -15.88 -7.07 -6.57
CA PRO A 194 -15.41 -6.39 -5.37
C PRO A 194 -13.91 -6.61 -5.15
N PHE A 195 -13.22 -5.56 -4.69
CA PHE A 195 -11.83 -5.72 -4.30
C PHE A 195 -11.70 -6.66 -3.11
N SER A 196 -10.70 -7.53 -3.16
CA SER A 196 -10.25 -8.36 -2.05
C SER A 196 -8.76 -8.14 -1.82
N GLY A 197 -8.35 -8.12 -0.56
CA GLY A 197 -6.94 -8.06 -0.19
C GLY A 197 -6.45 -9.39 0.35
N ILE A 198 -5.13 -9.61 0.32
CA ILE A 198 -4.53 -10.87 0.79
C ILE A 198 -4.78 -11.11 2.29
N ALA A 199 -5.04 -10.06 3.07
CA ALA A 199 -5.39 -10.17 4.49
C ALA A 199 -6.68 -10.94 4.74
N ASN A 200 -7.58 -11.10 3.76
CA ASN A 200 -8.76 -11.96 3.87
C ASN A 200 -8.40 -13.46 3.92
N PHE A 201 -7.21 -13.82 3.45
CA PHE A 201 -6.74 -15.21 3.35
C PHE A 201 -5.52 -15.49 4.24
N PHE A 202 -4.80 -14.43 4.66
CA PHE A 202 -3.58 -14.52 5.47
C PHE A 202 -3.48 -13.32 6.42
N ALA A 203 -4.48 -13.14 7.28
CA ALA A 203 -4.55 -11.99 8.19
C ALA A 203 -3.36 -11.93 9.14
N GLU A 204 -2.97 -13.09 9.71
CA GLU A 204 -1.92 -13.22 10.71
C GLU A 204 -0.52 -12.85 10.22
N GLY A 205 -0.26 -12.94 8.92
CA GLY A 205 1.04 -12.61 8.31
C GLY A 205 1.02 -11.38 7.42
N THR A 206 -0.07 -10.60 7.43
CA THR A 206 -0.24 -9.46 6.53
C THR A 206 -0.35 -8.14 7.28
N ILE A 207 0.48 -7.19 6.92
CA ILE A 207 0.35 -5.79 7.31
C ILE A 207 -0.19 -5.02 6.11
N THR A 208 -1.41 -4.52 6.22
CA THR A 208 -2.05 -3.75 5.14
C THR A 208 -1.76 -2.27 5.29
N THR A 209 -1.36 -1.61 4.23
CA THR A 209 -1.12 -0.16 4.20
C THR A 209 -2.02 0.52 3.18
N SER A 210 -2.54 1.69 3.53
CA SER A 210 -3.36 2.51 2.64
C SER A 210 -3.36 3.99 3.08
N GLY A 211 -4.24 4.80 2.54
CA GLY A 211 -4.34 6.21 2.89
C GLY A 211 -5.32 6.98 2.02
N ILE A 212 -5.39 8.29 2.26
CA ILE A 212 -6.32 9.18 1.56
C ILE A 212 -5.76 9.79 0.27
N SER A 213 -4.51 9.47 -0.07
CA SER A 213 -3.79 10.16 -1.15
C SER A 213 -4.41 9.98 -2.53
N LYS A 214 -4.98 8.80 -2.81
CA LYS A 214 -5.49 8.43 -4.15
C LYS A 214 -7.01 8.54 -4.23
N ALA A 215 -7.72 7.80 -3.41
CA ALA A 215 -9.18 7.79 -3.44
C ALA A 215 -9.84 9.14 -3.10
N TYR A 216 -9.16 9.97 -2.31
CA TYR A 216 -9.69 11.25 -1.85
C TYR A 216 -8.92 12.46 -2.38
N SER A 217 -8.07 12.30 -3.37
CA SER A 217 -7.28 13.39 -3.98
C SER A 217 -6.41 14.19 -2.98
N ALA A 218 -6.15 13.65 -1.79
CA ALA A 218 -5.51 14.35 -0.67
C ALA A 218 -4.03 13.96 -0.50
N GLY A 219 -3.30 13.73 -1.60
CA GLY A 219 -1.91 13.30 -1.57
C GLY A 219 -0.97 14.25 -0.82
N GLY A 220 -1.22 15.56 -0.91
CA GLY A 220 -0.46 16.59 -0.23
C GLY A 220 -0.70 16.66 1.29
N TRP A 221 -1.78 16.09 1.81
CA TRP A 221 -2.10 16.11 3.24
C TRP A 221 -1.28 15.11 4.06
N ARG A 222 -0.62 14.18 3.38
CA ARG A 222 0.29 13.22 4.00
C ARG A 222 -0.35 12.39 5.12
N LEU A 223 -1.55 11.85 4.88
CA LEU A 223 -2.22 10.94 5.82
C LEU A 223 -2.32 9.54 5.20
N GLY A 224 -1.75 8.58 5.92
CA GLY A 224 -1.85 7.15 5.64
C GLY A 224 -2.08 6.37 6.91
N PHE A 225 -2.31 5.09 6.76
CA PHE A 225 -2.51 4.17 7.88
C PHE A 225 -1.99 2.78 7.54
N ALA A 226 -1.61 2.05 8.58
CA ALA A 226 -1.31 0.64 8.54
C ALA A 226 -2.32 -0.12 9.42
N MET A 227 -2.72 -1.29 8.97
CA MET A 227 -3.53 -2.26 9.69
C MET A 227 -2.62 -3.44 10.01
N ILE A 228 -2.31 -3.63 11.29
CA ILE A 228 -1.37 -4.63 11.78
C ILE A 228 -2.16 -5.69 12.54
N PRO A 229 -2.02 -6.97 12.24
CA PRO A 229 -2.72 -8.04 12.95
C PRO A 229 -2.29 -8.07 14.42
N ASN A 230 -3.15 -8.63 15.28
CA ASN A 230 -2.77 -9.03 16.63
C ASN A 230 -1.86 -10.28 16.56
N GLU A 231 -1.05 -10.47 17.61
CA GLU A 231 -0.24 -11.68 17.78
C GLU A 231 -1.09 -12.94 17.81
#